data_eb418120ca4fb7885560ed44aa21577e
#
_entry.id   eb418120ca4fb7885560ed44aa21577e
#
_cell.length_a   1.000
_cell.length_b   1.000
_cell.length_c   1.000
_cell.angle_alpha   90.00
_cell.angle_beta   90.00
_cell.angle_gamma   90.00
#
_symmetry.space_group_name_H-M   'P 1'
#
loop_
_entity.id
_entity.type
_entity.pdbx_description
1 polymer ?
#
loop_
_entity_poly.entity_id
_entity_poly.type
_entity_poly.pdbx_seq_one_letter_code
_entity_poly.pdbx_strand_id
1 'polypeptide(L)'
;MTFKESAINESFWRNFSKIYKKPALVNKYLAGHSDEIEKVVITNFNEFNLSSEYSIYANGGFGRREMFPSSDVDLSIVQHNKNSKNTEGLERYIAKLWDVGLKVGHSVRTIQDIKKVAGKDPVEFTSYLTRRSLISSPDIDIKVNDILSRSWGKKKFFNAKYNEQEERY
;
A
#
# COMPACT_ATOMS: atom_id res chain seq x y z
N MET A 1 -0.51 -21.81 -3.41
CA MET A 1 -1.86 -21.83 -2.77
C MET A 1 -2.73 -20.86 -3.54
N THR A 2 -3.73 -21.34 -4.26
CA THR A 2 -4.59 -20.47 -5.10
C THR A 2 -5.55 -19.73 -4.19
N PHE A 3 -5.47 -18.41 -4.15
CA PHE A 3 -6.41 -17.55 -3.44
C PHE A 3 -7.76 -17.61 -4.18
N LYS A 4 -8.71 -18.42 -3.71
CA LYS A 4 -10.04 -18.49 -4.33
C LYS A 4 -10.89 -17.32 -3.83
N GLU A 5 -10.81 -16.20 -4.52
CA GLU A 5 -11.52 -14.95 -4.22
C GLU A 5 -13.02 -15.16 -3.94
N SER A 6 -13.71 -16.01 -4.68
CA SER A 6 -15.15 -16.25 -4.52
C SER A 6 -15.51 -16.88 -3.17
N ALA A 7 -14.77 -17.90 -2.71
CA ALA A 7 -15.06 -18.59 -1.45
C ALA A 7 -14.74 -17.73 -0.22
N ILE A 8 -13.68 -16.90 -0.31
CA ILE A 8 -13.31 -15.94 0.73
C ILE A 8 -14.36 -14.83 0.81
N ASN A 9 -14.84 -14.31 -0.32
CA ASN A 9 -15.86 -13.29 -0.36
C ASN A 9 -17.17 -13.74 0.28
N GLU A 10 -17.67 -14.95 -0.01
CA GLU A 10 -18.89 -15.48 0.61
C GLU A 10 -18.72 -15.66 2.12
N SER A 11 -17.62 -16.26 2.55
CA SER A 11 -17.32 -16.46 3.96
C SER A 11 -17.19 -15.13 4.69
N PHE A 12 -16.53 -14.14 4.06
CA PHE A 12 -16.39 -12.81 4.60
C PHE A 12 -17.77 -12.16 4.86
N TRP A 13 -18.62 -12.07 3.84
CA TRP A 13 -19.91 -11.40 3.96
C TRP A 13 -20.86 -12.10 4.93
N ARG A 14 -20.82 -13.44 5.00
CA ARG A 14 -21.58 -14.22 5.99
C ARG A 14 -21.19 -13.88 7.42
N ASN A 15 -19.91 -13.72 7.70
CA ASN A 15 -19.42 -13.36 9.04
C ASN A 15 -19.61 -11.88 9.33
N PHE A 16 -19.37 -11.00 8.35
CA PHE A 16 -19.56 -9.56 8.47
C PHE A 16 -21.00 -9.20 8.82
N SER A 17 -21.98 -9.86 8.22
CA SER A 17 -23.41 -9.65 8.53
C SER A 17 -23.80 -9.89 9.99
N LYS A 18 -22.99 -10.65 10.74
CA LYS A 18 -23.21 -10.89 12.18
C LYS A 18 -22.61 -9.82 13.08
N ILE A 19 -21.66 -9.04 12.58
CA ILE A 19 -20.86 -8.11 13.38
C ILE A 19 -20.96 -6.65 12.96
N TYR A 20 -21.56 -6.33 11.80
CA TYR A 20 -21.55 -4.95 11.23
C TYR A 20 -22.10 -3.87 12.16
N LYS A 21 -22.97 -4.23 13.12
CA LYS A 21 -23.50 -3.31 14.14
C LYS A 21 -22.55 -3.09 15.32
N LYS A 22 -21.39 -3.74 15.34
CA LYS A 22 -20.42 -3.68 16.44
C LYS A 22 -19.06 -3.16 15.93
N PRO A 23 -18.80 -1.83 15.92
CA PRO A 23 -17.63 -1.23 15.27
C PRO A 23 -16.29 -1.87 15.66
N ALA A 24 -16.07 -2.18 16.94
CA ALA A 24 -14.85 -2.80 17.41
C ALA A 24 -14.61 -4.20 16.79
N LEU A 25 -15.67 -4.99 16.57
CA LEU A 25 -15.57 -6.29 15.92
C LEU A 25 -15.36 -6.14 14.41
N VAL A 26 -15.97 -5.14 13.79
CA VAL A 26 -15.74 -4.80 12.36
C VAL A 26 -14.28 -4.48 12.13
N ASN A 27 -13.71 -3.56 12.90
CA ASN A 27 -12.30 -3.18 12.76
C ASN A 27 -11.35 -4.38 12.94
N LYS A 28 -11.60 -5.22 13.96
CA LYS A 28 -10.81 -6.44 14.16
C LYS A 28 -10.91 -7.40 12.98
N TYR A 29 -12.09 -7.52 12.39
CA TYR A 29 -12.35 -8.44 11.29
C TYR A 29 -11.68 -7.94 10.00
N LEU A 30 -11.77 -6.64 9.69
CA LEU A 30 -11.09 -6.04 8.54
C LEU A 30 -9.57 -6.12 8.69
N ALA A 31 -9.05 -5.89 9.91
CA ALA A 31 -7.62 -6.04 10.18
C ALA A 31 -7.15 -7.49 9.95
N GLY A 32 -7.92 -8.48 10.40
CA GLY A 32 -7.60 -9.91 10.16
C GLY A 32 -7.56 -10.27 8.67
N HIS A 33 -8.52 -9.77 7.89
CA HIS A 33 -8.53 -9.96 6.44
C HIS A 33 -7.33 -9.26 5.77
N SER A 34 -6.98 -8.04 6.22
CA SER A 34 -5.78 -7.34 5.75
C SER A 34 -4.50 -8.11 6.05
N ASP A 35 -4.41 -8.78 7.22
CA ASP A 35 -3.25 -9.60 7.60
C ASP A 35 -3.08 -10.83 6.71
N GLU A 36 -4.19 -11.43 6.24
CA GLU A 36 -4.13 -12.55 5.30
C GLU A 36 -3.57 -12.10 3.94
N ILE A 37 -4.03 -10.94 3.43
CA ILE A 37 -3.50 -10.34 2.21
C ILE A 37 -2.01 -9.99 2.37
N GLU A 38 -1.64 -9.40 3.50
CA GLU A 38 -0.25 -9.04 3.79
C GLU A 38 0.68 -10.24 3.77
N LYS A 39 0.26 -11.38 4.33
CA LYS A 39 1.04 -12.62 4.27
C LYS A 39 1.30 -13.06 2.83
N VAL A 40 0.30 -12.98 1.96
CA VAL A 40 0.45 -13.31 0.53
C VAL A 40 1.45 -12.36 -0.15
N VAL A 41 1.32 -11.05 0.10
CA VAL A 41 2.20 -10.01 -0.46
C VAL A 41 3.65 -10.23 -0.03
N ILE A 42 3.89 -10.42 1.28
CA ILE A 42 5.23 -10.59 1.84
C ILE A 42 5.86 -11.92 1.39
N THR A 43 5.12 -13.03 1.43
CA THR A 43 5.63 -14.34 1.03
C THR A 43 6.11 -14.30 -0.42
N ASN A 44 5.29 -13.79 -1.34
CA ASN A 44 5.69 -13.68 -2.74
C ASN A 44 6.87 -12.73 -2.94
N PHE A 45 6.95 -11.60 -2.20
CA PHE A 45 8.09 -10.68 -2.30
C PHE A 45 9.41 -11.34 -1.93
N ASN A 46 9.40 -12.16 -0.88
CA ASN A 46 10.57 -12.90 -0.44
C ASN A 46 11.00 -14.00 -1.43
N GLU A 47 10.04 -14.67 -2.10
CA GLU A 47 10.34 -15.68 -3.13
C GLU A 47 11.14 -15.10 -4.30
N PHE A 48 10.94 -13.83 -4.65
CA PHE A 48 11.67 -13.14 -5.71
C PHE A 48 12.96 -12.45 -5.24
N ASN A 49 13.35 -12.57 -3.95
CA ASN A 49 14.56 -11.99 -3.36
C ASN A 49 14.73 -10.49 -3.62
N LEU A 50 13.64 -9.72 -3.49
CA LEU A 50 13.59 -8.30 -3.85
C LEU A 50 14.04 -7.34 -2.73
N SER A 51 14.15 -7.80 -1.48
CA SER A 51 14.39 -6.95 -0.31
C SER A 51 15.71 -6.20 -0.30
N SER A 52 16.72 -6.67 -1.06
CA SER A 52 18.00 -5.98 -1.20
C SER A 52 17.92 -4.72 -2.08
N GLU A 53 16.94 -4.64 -2.97
CA GLU A 53 16.82 -3.58 -3.98
C GLU A 53 15.55 -2.74 -3.85
N TYR A 54 14.53 -3.28 -3.16
CA TYR A 54 13.22 -2.66 -3.03
C TYR A 54 12.69 -2.74 -1.60
N SER A 55 11.97 -1.70 -1.21
CA SER A 55 11.10 -1.68 -0.03
C SER A 55 9.65 -1.62 -0.48
N ILE A 56 8.73 -2.28 0.22
CA ILE A 56 7.30 -2.24 -0.07
C ILE A 56 6.50 -1.69 1.10
N TYR A 57 5.53 -0.88 0.77
CA TYR A 57 4.60 -0.23 1.70
C TYR A 57 3.17 -0.46 1.26
N ALA A 58 2.30 -0.72 2.20
CA ALA A 58 0.85 -0.72 2.01
C ALA A 58 0.31 0.70 2.12
N ASN A 59 -0.58 1.08 1.19
CA ASN A 59 -1.23 2.39 1.17
C ASN A 59 -2.76 2.26 1.28
N GLY A 60 -3.45 3.38 1.32
CA GLY A 60 -4.90 3.42 1.28
C GLY A 60 -5.57 2.56 2.35
N GLY A 61 -6.62 1.83 1.98
CA GLY A 61 -7.32 0.88 2.85
C GLY A 61 -6.43 -0.25 3.34
N PHE A 62 -5.51 -0.72 2.49
CA PHE A 62 -4.55 -1.75 2.85
C PHE A 62 -3.54 -1.25 3.90
N GLY A 63 -3.05 -0.02 3.76
CA GLY A 63 -2.19 0.63 4.77
C GLY A 63 -2.87 0.77 6.12
N ARG A 64 -4.15 1.13 6.16
CA ARG A 64 -4.94 1.29 7.39
C ARG A 64 -5.50 -0.02 7.95
N ARG A 65 -5.28 -1.16 7.27
CA ARG A 65 -5.83 -2.48 7.62
C ARG A 65 -7.37 -2.51 7.58
N GLU A 66 -7.94 -1.87 6.58
CA GLU A 66 -9.40 -1.71 6.37
C GLU A 66 -9.84 -2.37 5.05
N MET A 67 -9.29 -3.56 4.74
CA MET A 67 -9.59 -4.25 3.50
C MET A 67 -10.93 -4.97 3.55
N PHE A 68 -11.79 -4.64 2.61
CA PHE A 68 -12.97 -5.43 2.26
C PHE A 68 -12.62 -6.41 1.13
N PRO A 69 -13.43 -7.48 0.94
CA PRO A 69 -13.31 -8.32 -0.25
C PRO A 69 -13.39 -7.48 -1.52
N SER A 70 -12.58 -7.81 -2.50
CA SER A 70 -12.48 -7.09 -3.78
C SER A 70 -11.95 -5.64 -3.70
N SER A 71 -11.46 -5.20 -2.53
CA SER A 71 -10.71 -3.95 -2.43
C SER A 71 -9.38 -4.06 -3.16
N ASP A 72 -8.96 -2.95 -3.76
CA ASP A 72 -7.65 -2.88 -4.41
C ASP A 72 -6.53 -2.91 -3.35
N VAL A 73 -5.47 -3.66 -3.63
CA VAL A 73 -4.25 -3.75 -2.82
C VAL A 73 -3.28 -2.69 -3.31
N ASP A 74 -3.26 -1.53 -2.65
CA ASP A 74 -2.39 -0.42 -3.04
C ASP A 74 -0.99 -0.57 -2.45
N LEU A 75 0.02 -0.67 -3.32
CA LEU A 75 1.43 -0.81 -2.96
C LEU A 75 2.28 0.37 -3.46
N SER A 76 3.08 0.95 -2.57
CA SER A 76 4.21 1.78 -2.96
C SER A 76 5.49 0.97 -2.86
N ILE A 77 6.20 0.85 -3.97
CA ILE A 77 7.48 0.15 -4.08
C ILE A 77 8.58 1.18 -4.20
N VAL A 78 9.48 1.21 -3.24
CA VAL A 78 10.61 2.15 -3.23
C VAL A 78 11.87 1.42 -3.68
N GLN A 79 12.38 1.82 -4.83
CA GLN A 79 13.63 1.33 -5.37
C GLN A 79 14.80 2.01 -4.66
N HIS A 80 15.73 1.22 -4.10
CA HIS A 80 16.85 1.73 -3.31
C HIS A 80 17.86 2.49 -4.17
N ASN A 81 18.15 1.97 -5.37
CA ASN A 81 19.10 2.55 -6.33
C ASN A 81 18.47 2.65 -7.72
N LYS A 82 18.78 3.69 -8.48
CA LYS A 82 18.32 3.86 -9.87
C LYS A 82 18.75 2.71 -10.80
N ASN A 83 19.86 2.05 -10.50
CA ASN A 83 20.43 0.98 -11.30
C ASN A 83 20.10 -0.40 -10.72
N SER A 84 18.89 -0.56 -10.16
CA SER A 84 18.43 -1.86 -9.72
C SER A 84 18.46 -2.87 -10.86
N LYS A 85 19.08 -4.01 -10.64
CA LYS A 85 19.26 -5.03 -11.66
C LYS A 85 18.12 -6.03 -11.74
N ASN A 86 17.26 -6.06 -10.71
CA ASN A 86 16.19 -7.06 -10.59
C ASN A 86 14.82 -6.52 -11.00
N THR A 87 14.75 -5.74 -12.08
CA THR A 87 13.49 -5.21 -12.62
C THR A 87 12.59 -6.35 -13.10
N GLU A 88 13.14 -7.35 -13.77
CA GLU A 88 12.39 -8.53 -14.20
C GLU A 88 11.79 -9.30 -13.01
N GLY A 89 12.55 -9.45 -11.92
CA GLY A 89 12.04 -10.07 -10.69
C GLY A 89 10.87 -9.30 -10.11
N LEU A 90 10.92 -7.96 -10.13
CA LEU A 90 9.82 -7.12 -9.68
C LEU A 90 8.58 -7.26 -10.56
N GLU A 91 8.73 -7.27 -11.88
CA GLU A 91 7.62 -7.48 -12.82
C GLU A 91 6.95 -8.84 -12.61
N ARG A 92 7.76 -9.89 -12.46
CA ARG A 92 7.26 -11.25 -12.17
C ARG A 92 6.55 -11.33 -10.81
N TYR A 93 7.03 -10.60 -9.80
CA TYR A 93 6.37 -10.48 -8.51
C TYR A 93 4.98 -9.85 -8.64
N ILE A 94 4.85 -8.73 -9.35
CA ILE A 94 3.55 -8.08 -9.56
C ILE A 94 2.60 -8.99 -10.35
N ALA A 95 3.08 -9.62 -11.42
CA ALA A 95 2.30 -10.60 -12.18
C ALA A 95 1.81 -11.75 -11.29
N LYS A 96 2.67 -12.26 -10.41
CA LYS A 96 2.33 -13.31 -9.45
C LYS A 96 1.21 -12.89 -8.49
N LEU A 97 1.21 -11.64 -8.02
CA LEU A 97 0.13 -11.14 -7.17
C LEU A 97 -1.22 -11.10 -7.91
N TRP A 98 -1.23 -10.72 -9.19
CA TRP A 98 -2.43 -10.81 -10.03
C TRP A 98 -2.88 -12.25 -10.25
N ASP A 99 -1.95 -13.17 -10.53
CA ASP A 99 -2.23 -14.60 -10.76
C ASP A 99 -2.85 -15.27 -9.52
N VAL A 100 -2.51 -14.82 -8.33
CA VAL A 100 -3.13 -15.33 -7.09
C VAL A 100 -4.49 -14.66 -6.79
N GLY A 101 -4.96 -13.76 -7.65
CA GLY A 101 -6.28 -13.13 -7.58
C GLY A 101 -6.34 -11.80 -6.85
N LEU A 102 -5.20 -11.17 -6.52
CA LEU A 102 -5.19 -9.83 -5.91
C LEU A 102 -5.32 -8.74 -6.98
N LYS A 103 -6.19 -7.78 -6.74
CA LYS A 103 -6.26 -6.54 -7.55
C LYS A 103 -5.22 -5.57 -7.03
N VAL A 104 -4.04 -5.57 -7.64
CA VAL A 104 -2.92 -4.76 -7.17
C VAL A 104 -2.80 -3.48 -7.98
N GLY A 105 -2.96 -2.34 -7.29
CA GLY A 105 -2.48 -1.04 -7.73
C GLY A 105 -1.06 -0.81 -7.19
N HIS A 106 -0.12 -0.38 -8.02
CA HIS A 106 1.24 -0.17 -7.55
C HIS A 106 1.92 1.02 -8.20
N SER A 107 2.86 1.61 -7.47
CA SER A 107 3.80 2.59 -7.99
C SER A 107 5.22 2.19 -7.63
N VAL A 108 6.15 2.33 -8.60
CA VAL A 108 7.58 2.08 -8.37
C VAL A 108 8.33 3.40 -8.48
N ARG A 109 9.03 3.80 -7.43
CA ARG A 109 9.73 5.10 -7.37
C ARG A 109 11.04 5.02 -6.64
N THR A 110 12.00 5.80 -7.10
CA THR A 110 13.22 6.08 -6.33
C THR A 110 12.95 7.13 -5.26
N ILE A 111 13.85 7.25 -4.27
CA ILE A 111 13.81 8.34 -3.27
C ILE A 111 13.76 9.72 -3.93
N GLN A 112 14.45 9.90 -5.05
CA GLN A 112 14.43 11.18 -5.79
C GLN A 112 13.08 11.48 -6.43
N ASP A 113 12.39 10.45 -6.94
CA ASP A 113 11.06 10.61 -7.53
C ASP A 113 10.03 10.90 -6.44
N ILE A 114 10.11 10.24 -5.28
CA ILE A 114 9.26 10.56 -4.12
C ILE A 114 9.42 12.03 -3.73
N LYS A 115 10.66 12.53 -3.65
CA LYS A 115 10.93 13.95 -3.35
C LYS A 115 10.26 14.91 -4.34
N LYS A 116 10.24 14.55 -5.63
CA LYS A 116 9.62 15.38 -6.68
C LYS A 116 8.11 15.40 -6.59
N VAL A 117 7.47 14.23 -6.38
CA VAL A 117 6.02 14.12 -6.39
C VAL A 117 5.40 14.55 -5.06
N ALA A 118 5.97 14.14 -3.93
CA ALA A 118 5.45 14.48 -2.60
C ALA A 118 5.42 15.99 -2.33
N GLY A 119 6.30 16.79 -2.93
CA GLY A 119 6.32 18.25 -2.78
C GLY A 119 5.33 19.01 -3.68
N LYS A 120 4.68 18.33 -4.63
CA LYS A 120 3.82 18.95 -5.65
C LYS A 120 2.38 18.47 -5.58
N ASP A 121 2.18 17.19 -5.31
CA ASP A 121 0.88 16.52 -5.36
C ASP A 121 0.41 16.16 -3.93
N PRO A 122 -0.70 16.76 -3.45
CA PRO A 122 -1.24 16.48 -2.13
C PRO A 122 -1.79 15.05 -1.98
N VAL A 123 -2.24 14.41 -3.07
CA VAL A 123 -2.73 13.02 -3.08
C VAL A 123 -1.56 12.08 -2.83
N GLU A 124 -0.50 12.23 -3.60
CA GLU A 124 0.73 11.46 -3.45
C GLU A 124 1.36 11.65 -2.08
N PHE A 125 1.45 12.90 -1.59
CA PHE A 125 1.94 13.20 -0.26
C PHE A 125 1.12 12.47 0.82
N THR A 126 -0.21 12.52 0.73
CA THR A 126 -1.10 11.86 1.70
C THR A 126 -0.93 10.34 1.66
N SER A 127 -0.76 9.76 0.48
CA SER A 127 -0.49 8.32 0.32
C SER A 127 0.77 7.90 1.09
N TYR A 128 1.86 8.66 0.97
CA TYR A 128 3.07 8.40 1.74
C TYR A 128 2.95 8.67 3.25
N LEU A 129 2.14 9.64 3.66
CA LEU A 129 1.89 9.90 5.09
C LEU A 129 1.19 8.74 5.79
N THR A 130 0.24 8.11 5.10
CA THR A 130 -0.59 7.03 5.65
C THR A 130 -0.04 5.64 5.33
N ARG A 131 1.14 5.57 4.71
CA ARG A 131 1.76 4.29 4.36
C ARG A 131 2.10 3.47 5.61
N ARG A 132 2.02 2.17 5.47
CA ARG A 132 2.50 1.21 6.45
C ARG A 132 3.59 0.34 5.82
N SER A 133 4.74 0.24 6.50
CA SER A 133 5.84 -0.60 6.03
C SER A 133 5.46 -2.07 6.10
N LEU A 134 5.67 -2.81 5.02
CA LEU A 134 5.56 -4.26 4.95
C LEU A 134 6.95 -4.90 5.01
N ILE A 135 7.82 -4.50 4.10
CA ILE A 135 9.25 -4.84 4.11
C ILE A 135 10.00 -3.57 3.74
N SER A 136 10.85 -3.08 4.62
CA SER A 136 11.66 -1.91 4.34
C SER A 136 13.02 -1.94 5.03
N SER A 137 13.97 -1.23 4.45
CA SER A 137 15.22 -0.90 5.11
C SER A 137 15.02 0.34 5.99
N PRO A 138 15.53 0.35 7.25
CA PRO A 138 15.47 1.52 8.12
C PRO A 138 16.01 2.80 7.47
N ASP A 139 17.05 2.70 6.66
CA ASP A 139 17.62 3.82 5.92
C ASP A 139 16.64 4.43 4.91
N ILE A 140 15.86 3.58 4.21
CA ILE A 140 14.82 4.03 3.29
C ILE A 140 13.68 4.71 4.04
N ASP A 141 13.24 4.16 5.17
CA ASP A 141 12.20 4.75 6.01
C ASP A 141 12.59 6.14 6.50
N ILE A 142 13.83 6.29 6.98
CA ILE A 142 14.38 7.58 7.43
C ILE A 142 14.38 8.60 6.28
N LYS A 143 14.85 8.22 5.09
CA LYS A 143 14.89 9.11 3.92
C LYS A 143 13.50 9.55 3.47
N VAL A 144 12.53 8.63 3.42
CA VAL A 144 11.14 8.95 3.06
C VAL A 144 10.53 9.88 4.11
N ASN A 145 10.70 9.62 5.40
CA ASN A 145 10.18 10.46 6.48
C ASN A 145 10.80 11.88 6.44
N ASP A 146 12.09 12.00 6.18
CA ASP A 146 12.77 13.30 6.03
C ASP A 146 12.20 14.11 4.86
N ILE A 147 11.97 13.47 3.71
CA ILE A 147 11.31 14.10 2.56
C ILE A 147 9.93 14.63 2.94
N LEU A 148 9.09 13.80 3.57
CA LEU A 148 7.73 14.16 3.92
C LEU A 148 7.70 15.33 4.91
N SER A 149 8.58 15.33 5.92
CA SER A 149 8.66 16.39 6.92
C SER A 149 8.98 17.77 6.33
N ARG A 150 9.64 17.82 5.16
CA ARG A 150 10.07 19.05 4.47
C ARG A 150 9.21 19.41 3.26
N SER A 151 8.28 18.57 2.85
CA SER A 151 7.56 18.74 1.58
C SER A 151 6.48 19.81 1.63
N TRP A 152 5.73 19.90 2.74
CA TRP A 152 4.57 20.80 2.83
C TRP A 152 4.53 21.58 4.15
N GLY A 153 4.30 22.90 4.04
CA GLY A 153 3.85 23.70 5.19
C GLY A 153 2.36 23.47 5.46
N LYS A 154 1.95 23.48 6.73
CA LYS A 154 0.57 23.16 7.18
C LYS A 154 -0.52 23.90 6.39
N LYS A 155 -0.39 25.24 6.24
CA LYS A 155 -1.37 26.07 5.52
C LYS A 155 -1.44 25.72 4.03
N LYS A 156 -0.29 25.52 3.37
CA LYS A 156 -0.23 25.18 1.95
C LYS A 156 -0.86 23.82 1.69
N PHE A 157 -0.57 22.84 2.54
CA PHE A 157 -1.15 21.51 2.44
C PHE A 157 -2.68 21.52 2.64
N PHE A 158 -3.14 22.22 3.67
CA PHE A 158 -4.58 22.35 3.92
C PHE A 158 -5.32 22.91 2.72
N ASN A 159 -4.84 24.03 2.14
CA ASN A 159 -5.45 24.64 0.98
C ASN A 159 -5.46 23.70 -0.24
N ALA A 160 -4.35 22.97 -0.47
CA ALA A 160 -4.26 22.03 -1.57
C ALA A 160 -5.25 20.85 -1.42
N LYS A 161 -5.41 20.33 -0.21
CA LYS A 161 -6.39 19.28 0.08
C LYS A 161 -7.83 19.77 0.01
N TYR A 162 -8.08 21.00 0.43
CA TYR A 162 -9.40 21.61 0.30
C TYR A 162 -9.78 21.75 -1.18
N ASN A 163 -8.90 22.27 -2.02
CA ASN A 163 -9.15 22.41 -3.46
C ASN A 163 -9.36 21.04 -4.13
N GLU A 164 -8.54 20.04 -3.77
CA GLU A 164 -8.71 18.67 -4.28
C GLU A 164 -10.11 18.10 -3.95
N GLN A 165 -10.64 18.39 -2.76
CA GLN A 165 -11.98 17.95 -2.41
C GLN A 165 -13.07 18.70 -3.16
N GLU A 166 -12.94 20.01 -3.34
CA GLU A 166 -13.86 20.82 -4.15
C GLU A 166 -13.94 20.34 -5.61
N GLU A 167 -12.81 19.90 -6.19
CA GLU A 167 -12.77 19.37 -7.56
C GLU A 167 -13.43 17.99 -7.72
N ARG A 168 -13.65 17.25 -6.62
CA ARG A 168 -14.29 15.93 -6.64
C ARG A 168 -15.81 15.97 -6.54
N TYR A 169 -16.38 17.10 -6.15
CA TYR A 169 -17.82 17.29 -5.95
C TYR A 169 -18.36 18.44 -6.82
#